data_b79803d061516f7f0d44dee4cba54052
#
_entry.id   b79803d061516f7f0d44dee4cba54052
#
_cell.length_a   1.000
_cell.length_b   1.000
_cell.length_c   1.000
_cell.angle_alpha   90.00
_cell.angle_beta   90.00
_cell.angle_gamma   90.00
#
_symmetry.space_group_name_H-M   'P 1'
#
loop_
_entity.id
_entity.type
_entity.pdbx_description
1 polymer ?
#
loop_
_entity_poly.entity_id
_entity_poly.type
_entity_poly.pdbx_seq_one_letter_code
_entity_poly.pdbx_strand_id
1 'polypeptide(L)'
;ETQSEVDSCLDRTGMGPGELLNCHGLFNVPATASGCTYLEETERKMLGKKKATAVSTPIARAKAGEMSTPILESVKSGMNVALGTGSAIECGNLDMFEVMRGAAMAERIAAGDASSMPSSATLMMATVTGARAQGRSAECGAIEVGMDADIALVDFSAPHLMPCHNVLN
;
A
#
# COMPACT_ATOMS: atom_id res chain seq x y z
N GLU A 1 2.00 14.12 -2.25
CA GLU A 1 1.20 13.13 -3.00
C GLU A 1 1.22 13.37 -4.50
N THR A 2 1.38 14.61 -4.95
CA THR A 2 1.53 14.99 -6.36
C THR A 2 2.95 15.49 -6.62
N GLN A 3 3.41 15.45 -7.88
CA GLN A 3 4.72 16.00 -8.25
C GLN A 3 4.83 17.50 -7.90
N SER A 4 3.75 18.25 -8.14
CA SER A 4 3.70 19.69 -7.81
C SER A 4 3.90 19.99 -6.32
N GLU A 5 3.40 19.13 -5.43
CA GLU A 5 3.63 19.25 -3.98
C GLU A 5 5.09 18.96 -3.61
N VAL A 6 5.70 17.96 -4.26
CA VAL A 6 7.13 17.65 -4.08
C VAL A 6 7.99 18.82 -4.53
N ASP A 7 7.73 19.33 -5.74
CA ASP A 7 8.47 20.47 -6.30
C ASP A 7 8.33 21.72 -5.40
N SER A 8 7.11 22.01 -4.96
CA SER A 8 6.86 23.10 -4.01
C SER A 8 7.58 22.93 -2.67
N CYS A 9 7.68 21.68 -2.18
CA CYS A 9 8.43 21.39 -0.96
C CYS A 9 9.93 21.63 -1.15
N LEU A 10 10.48 21.14 -2.25
CA LEU A 10 11.89 21.32 -2.63
C LEU A 10 12.23 22.81 -2.80
N ASP A 11 11.41 23.58 -3.52
CA ASP A 11 11.61 25.01 -3.75
C ASP A 11 11.62 25.82 -2.44
N ARG A 12 10.79 25.43 -1.49
CA ARG A 12 10.63 26.15 -0.22
C ARG A 12 11.65 25.76 0.84
N THR A 13 12.10 24.51 0.86
CA THR A 13 12.86 23.95 1.97
C THR A 13 14.22 23.37 1.57
N GLY A 14 14.44 23.15 0.29
CA GLY A 14 15.61 22.44 -0.23
C GLY A 14 15.60 20.93 0.06
N MET A 15 14.50 20.39 0.60
CA MET A 15 14.38 18.99 0.99
C MET A 15 13.13 18.35 0.37
N GLY A 16 13.20 17.05 0.09
CA GLY A 16 12.02 16.28 -0.27
C GLY A 16 11.06 16.13 0.92
N PRO A 17 9.76 15.83 0.66
CA PRO A 17 8.76 15.76 1.72
C PRO A 17 9.07 14.72 2.80
N GLY A 18 9.60 13.55 2.41
CA GLY A 18 10.00 12.50 3.35
C GLY A 18 11.19 12.91 4.20
N GLU A 19 12.18 13.56 3.59
CA GLU A 19 13.35 14.08 4.28
C GLU A 19 12.97 15.19 5.27
N LEU A 20 12.14 16.12 4.85
CA LEU A 20 11.65 17.22 5.70
C LEU A 20 10.94 16.68 6.95
N LEU A 21 10.01 15.74 6.78
CA LEU A 21 9.29 15.14 7.89
C LEU A 21 10.22 14.34 8.81
N ASN A 22 11.24 13.69 8.26
CA ASN A 22 12.24 12.99 9.05
C ASN A 22 13.11 13.96 9.88
N CYS A 23 13.50 15.10 9.31
CA CYS A 23 14.25 16.14 10.04
C CYS A 23 13.46 16.68 11.24
N HIS A 24 12.14 16.74 11.13
CA HIS A 24 11.25 17.08 12.25
C HIS A 24 10.95 15.94 13.22
N GLY A 25 11.56 14.75 13.00
CA GLY A 25 11.45 13.63 13.92
C GLY A 25 10.15 12.83 13.79
N LEU A 26 9.33 13.04 12.76
CA LEU A 26 8.05 12.35 12.60
C LEU A 26 8.20 10.83 12.54
N PHE A 27 9.31 10.35 11.96
CA PHE A 27 9.60 8.92 11.82
C PHE A 27 10.45 8.34 12.98
N ASN A 28 10.56 9.04 14.10
CA ASN A 28 11.18 8.47 15.31
C ASN A 28 10.21 7.58 16.11
N VAL A 29 8.94 7.56 15.70
CA VAL A 29 7.87 6.67 16.18
C VAL A 29 7.33 5.86 15.01
N PRO A 30 6.64 4.73 15.25
CA PRO A 30 5.94 4.03 14.18
C PRO A 30 5.00 4.97 13.44
N ALA A 31 5.17 5.06 12.12
CA ALA A 31 4.42 5.99 11.31
C ALA A 31 3.89 5.33 10.04
N THR A 32 2.71 5.73 9.63
CA THR A 32 2.06 5.32 8.40
C THR A 32 1.89 6.54 7.50
N ALA A 33 2.34 6.43 6.26
CA ALA A 33 2.27 7.49 5.26
C ALA A 33 1.40 7.04 4.07
N SER A 34 0.34 7.78 3.77
CA SER A 34 -0.45 7.59 2.57
C SER A 34 0.21 8.29 1.38
N GLY A 35 0.00 7.76 0.18
CA GLY A 35 0.56 8.31 -1.05
C GLY A 35 1.95 7.74 -1.35
N CYS A 36 3.00 8.40 -0.94
CA CYS A 36 4.40 7.98 -1.17
C CYS A 36 4.75 7.72 -2.64
N THR A 37 4.03 8.35 -3.57
CA THR A 37 4.14 8.07 -5.01
C THR A 37 5.44 8.64 -5.59
N TYR A 38 5.78 9.85 -5.21
CA TYR A 38 6.89 10.62 -5.78
C TYR A 38 8.09 10.74 -4.83
N LEU A 39 8.23 9.80 -3.90
CA LEU A 39 9.42 9.73 -3.05
C LEU A 39 10.64 9.32 -3.86
N GLU A 40 11.74 10.01 -3.65
CA GLU A 40 13.03 9.62 -4.19
C GLU A 40 13.53 8.29 -3.57
N GLU A 41 14.41 7.59 -4.26
CA GLU A 41 14.95 6.32 -3.77
C GLU A 41 15.65 6.47 -2.41
N THR A 42 16.34 7.59 -2.21
CA THR A 42 17.01 7.95 -0.96
C THR A 42 16.03 8.10 0.19
N GLU A 43 14.89 8.75 -0.06
CA GLU A 43 13.81 8.92 0.91
C GLU A 43 13.16 7.56 1.22
N ARG A 44 12.84 6.75 0.20
CA ARG A 44 12.31 5.39 0.40
C ARG A 44 13.24 4.54 1.27
N LYS A 45 14.54 4.54 1.00
CA LYS A 45 15.54 3.84 1.82
C LYS A 45 15.61 4.36 3.25
N MET A 46 15.53 5.67 3.43
CA MET A 46 15.51 6.30 4.75
C MET A 46 14.25 5.89 5.53
N LEU A 47 13.08 5.98 4.91
CA LEU A 47 11.81 5.58 5.51
C LEU A 47 11.77 4.08 5.84
N GLY A 48 12.34 3.24 4.98
CA GLY A 48 12.50 1.80 5.24
C GLY A 48 13.33 1.52 6.49
N LYS A 49 14.47 2.22 6.68
CA LYS A 49 15.29 2.12 7.90
C LYS A 49 14.53 2.56 9.16
N LYS A 50 13.63 3.53 9.03
CA LYS A 50 12.75 4.01 10.10
C LYS A 50 11.53 3.11 10.34
N LYS A 51 11.39 2.03 9.56
CA LYS A 51 10.23 1.11 9.60
C LYS A 51 8.88 1.81 9.38
N ALA A 52 8.90 2.93 8.65
CA ALA A 52 7.68 3.57 8.21
C ALA A 52 6.92 2.67 7.22
N THR A 53 5.59 2.73 7.25
CA THR A 53 4.74 2.00 6.33
C THR A 53 4.12 2.95 5.32
N ALA A 54 4.27 2.64 4.03
CA ALA A 54 3.48 3.29 2.98
C ALA A 54 2.12 2.62 2.84
N VAL A 55 1.06 3.39 2.64
CA VAL A 55 -0.26 2.86 2.29
C VAL A 55 -0.57 3.25 0.85
N SER A 56 -0.70 2.25 -0.01
CA SER A 56 -1.10 2.42 -1.40
C SER A 56 -2.62 2.38 -1.52
N THR A 57 -3.19 3.35 -2.25
CA THR A 57 -4.62 3.46 -2.54
C THR A 57 -4.86 3.47 -4.05
N PRO A 58 -4.63 2.34 -4.75
CA PRO A 58 -4.51 2.30 -6.21
C PRO A 58 -5.81 2.72 -6.92
N ILE A 59 -6.97 2.37 -6.38
CA ILE A 59 -8.26 2.72 -7.01
C ILE A 59 -8.53 4.22 -6.91
N ALA A 60 -8.30 4.82 -5.75
CA ALA A 60 -8.48 6.25 -5.55
C ALA A 60 -7.55 7.05 -6.49
N ARG A 61 -6.28 6.64 -6.61
CA ARG A 61 -5.31 7.25 -7.52
C ARG A 61 -5.70 7.09 -8.99
N ALA A 62 -6.10 5.90 -9.40
CA ALA A 62 -6.55 5.64 -10.77
C ALA A 62 -7.76 6.52 -11.16
N LYS A 63 -8.72 6.69 -10.24
CA LYS A 63 -9.87 7.59 -10.46
C LYS A 63 -9.47 9.07 -10.57
N ALA A 64 -8.44 9.47 -9.85
CA ALA A 64 -7.88 10.83 -9.95
C ALA A 64 -7.00 11.03 -11.20
N GLY A 65 -6.72 9.98 -11.98
CA GLY A 65 -5.79 10.04 -13.11
C GLY A 65 -4.33 10.14 -12.66
N GLU A 66 -4.03 9.74 -11.45
CA GLU A 66 -2.71 9.83 -10.83
C GLU A 66 -2.00 8.47 -10.76
N MET A 67 -0.69 8.52 -10.66
CA MET A 67 0.11 7.31 -10.44
C MET A 67 -0.12 6.75 -9.03
N SER A 68 -0.12 5.43 -8.92
CA SER A 68 -0.14 4.75 -7.63
C SER A 68 1.26 4.74 -6.99
N THR A 69 1.31 4.47 -5.68
CA THR A 69 2.56 4.22 -4.96
C THR A 69 3.36 3.12 -5.66
N PRO A 70 4.65 3.31 -5.98
CA PRO A 70 5.48 2.27 -6.58
C PRO A 70 5.81 1.19 -5.54
N ILE A 71 4.94 0.18 -5.44
CA ILE A 71 4.95 -0.84 -4.38
C ILE A 71 6.24 -1.64 -4.41
N LEU A 72 6.61 -2.18 -5.58
CA LEU A 72 7.80 -3.03 -5.72
C LEU A 72 9.09 -2.29 -5.39
N GLU A 73 9.21 -1.04 -5.81
CA GLU A 73 10.37 -0.21 -5.50
C GLU A 73 10.44 0.14 -4.01
N SER A 74 9.30 0.44 -3.41
CA SER A 74 9.20 0.73 -1.98
C SER A 74 9.60 -0.48 -1.14
N VAL A 75 9.11 -1.66 -1.48
CA VAL A 75 9.47 -2.93 -0.82
C VAL A 75 10.96 -3.24 -0.99
N LYS A 76 11.51 -3.07 -2.21
CA LYS A 76 12.97 -3.23 -2.46
C LYS A 76 13.82 -2.27 -1.63
N SER A 77 13.28 -1.09 -1.33
CA SER A 77 13.93 -0.10 -0.46
C SER A 77 13.78 -0.39 1.04
N GLY A 78 13.12 -1.48 1.40
CA GLY A 78 12.92 -1.92 2.79
C GLY A 78 11.71 -1.30 3.49
N MET A 79 10.86 -0.58 2.76
CA MET A 79 9.60 -0.07 3.32
C MET A 79 8.58 -1.19 3.45
N ASN A 80 7.78 -1.13 4.51
CA ASN A 80 6.54 -1.88 4.59
C ASN A 80 5.50 -1.18 3.70
N VAL A 81 4.75 -1.95 2.89
CA VAL A 81 3.68 -1.39 2.06
C VAL A 81 2.38 -2.12 2.35
N ALA A 82 1.38 -1.40 2.80
CA ALA A 82 0.02 -1.88 3.01
C ALA A 82 -0.92 -1.34 1.92
N LEU A 83 -2.08 -1.93 1.80
CA LEU A 83 -3.15 -1.47 0.92
C LEU A 83 -4.26 -0.78 1.72
N GLY A 84 -4.86 0.21 1.11
CA GLY A 84 -6.02 0.91 1.64
C GLY A 84 -6.99 1.31 0.55
N THR A 85 -8.25 1.46 0.91
CA THR A 85 -9.29 1.95 -0.02
C THR A 85 -9.19 3.46 -0.26
N GLY A 86 -8.62 4.21 0.67
CA GLY A 86 -8.87 5.63 0.78
C GLY A 86 -10.27 5.89 1.32
N SER A 87 -10.81 7.07 1.09
CA SER A 87 -12.18 7.38 1.45
C SER A 87 -13.17 6.81 0.43
N ALA A 88 -14.43 6.59 0.87
CA ALA A 88 -15.50 6.14 -0.03
C ALA A 88 -15.79 7.16 -1.15
N ILE A 89 -15.50 8.44 -0.93
CA ILE A 89 -15.64 9.48 -1.96
C ILE A 89 -14.58 9.30 -3.05
N GLU A 90 -13.35 8.96 -2.66
CA GLU A 90 -12.23 8.80 -3.58
C GLU A 90 -12.32 7.49 -4.36
N CYS A 91 -12.49 6.36 -3.68
CA CYS A 91 -12.51 5.05 -4.35
C CYS A 91 -13.90 4.65 -4.88
N GLY A 92 -14.99 5.18 -4.32
CA GLY A 92 -16.38 4.88 -4.68
C GLY A 92 -17.01 3.74 -3.88
N ASN A 93 -16.17 2.89 -3.27
CA ASN A 93 -16.57 1.83 -2.35
C ASN A 93 -15.45 1.55 -1.35
N LEU A 94 -15.65 0.59 -0.43
CA LEU A 94 -14.63 0.17 0.54
C LEU A 94 -14.25 -1.30 0.33
N ASP A 95 -14.23 -1.74 -0.94
CA ASP A 95 -13.94 -3.12 -1.33
C ASP A 95 -12.43 -3.36 -1.44
N MET A 96 -11.88 -4.09 -0.48
CA MET A 96 -10.46 -4.46 -0.46
C MET A 96 -10.08 -5.47 -1.57
N PHE A 97 -11.01 -6.26 -2.10
CA PHE A 97 -10.72 -7.13 -3.25
C PHE A 97 -10.46 -6.32 -4.51
N GLU A 98 -11.25 -5.26 -4.73
CA GLU A 98 -11.00 -4.33 -5.82
C GLU A 98 -9.65 -3.62 -5.65
N VAL A 99 -9.30 -3.21 -4.44
CA VAL A 99 -8.01 -2.59 -4.13
C VAL A 99 -6.85 -3.52 -4.41
N MET A 100 -6.91 -4.79 -3.97
CA MET A 100 -5.88 -5.79 -4.23
C MET A 100 -5.68 -6.01 -5.74
N ARG A 101 -6.79 -6.12 -6.48
CA ARG A 101 -6.78 -6.26 -7.95
C ARG A 101 -6.17 -5.03 -8.62
N GLY A 102 -6.57 -3.83 -8.18
CA GLY A 102 -6.03 -2.56 -8.70
C GLY A 102 -4.54 -2.41 -8.45
N ALA A 103 -4.07 -2.78 -7.26
CA ALA A 103 -2.64 -2.78 -6.92
C ALA A 103 -1.83 -3.71 -7.83
N ALA A 104 -2.32 -4.95 -8.04
CA ALA A 104 -1.66 -5.90 -8.93
C ALA A 104 -1.59 -5.39 -10.37
N MET A 105 -2.68 -4.81 -10.88
CA MET A 105 -2.72 -4.27 -12.23
C MET A 105 -1.79 -3.06 -12.41
N ALA A 106 -1.81 -2.12 -11.46
CA ALA A 106 -0.96 -0.94 -11.52
C ALA A 106 0.53 -1.31 -11.56
N GLU A 107 0.97 -2.23 -10.70
CA GLU A 107 2.36 -2.68 -10.66
C GLU A 107 2.77 -3.47 -11.90
N ARG A 108 1.90 -4.33 -12.44
CA ARG A 108 2.18 -5.08 -13.68
C ARG A 108 2.32 -4.14 -14.87
N ILE A 109 1.50 -3.11 -14.95
CA ILE A 109 1.60 -2.09 -16.00
C ILE A 109 2.90 -1.31 -15.84
N ALA A 110 3.23 -0.86 -14.63
CA ALA A 110 4.44 -0.09 -14.36
C ALA A 110 5.72 -0.92 -14.64
N ALA A 111 5.72 -2.20 -14.29
CA ALA A 111 6.85 -3.10 -14.50
C ALA A 111 6.95 -3.63 -15.95
N GLY A 112 5.86 -3.55 -16.74
CA GLY A 112 5.79 -4.23 -18.04
C GLY A 112 5.86 -5.76 -17.96
N ASP A 113 5.54 -6.33 -16.79
CA ASP A 113 5.66 -7.76 -16.50
C ASP A 113 4.42 -8.27 -15.76
N ALA A 114 3.69 -9.19 -16.39
CA ALA A 114 2.48 -9.79 -15.83
C ALA A 114 2.71 -10.62 -14.55
N SER A 115 3.94 -11.03 -14.27
CA SER A 115 4.31 -11.82 -13.09
C SER A 115 4.75 -11.00 -11.89
N SER A 116 4.93 -9.69 -12.06
CA SER A 116 5.59 -8.80 -11.08
C SER A 116 4.88 -8.68 -9.74
N MET A 117 3.56 -8.85 -9.70
CA MET A 117 2.77 -8.73 -8.47
C MET A 117 1.82 -9.92 -8.33
N PRO A 118 2.22 -11.01 -7.66
CA PRO A 118 1.37 -12.16 -7.44
C PRO A 118 0.23 -11.83 -6.45
N SER A 119 -0.91 -12.50 -6.61
CA SER A 119 -2.11 -12.28 -5.79
C SER A 119 -1.88 -12.51 -4.29
N SER A 120 -0.99 -13.46 -3.96
CA SER A 120 -0.58 -13.70 -2.57
C SER A 120 0.10 -12.48 -1.93
N ALA A 121 0.88 -11.72 -2.70
CA ALA A 121 1.51 -10.49 -2.19
C ALA A 121 0.47 -9.42 -1.87
N THR A 122 -0.51 -9.20 -2.75
CA THR A 122 -1.57 -8.23 -2.49
C THR A 122 -2.46 -8.64 -1.31
N LEU A 123 -2.73 -9.94 -1.15
CA LEU A 123 -3.44 -10.45 0.01
C LEU A 123 -2.67 -10.20 1.31
N MET A 124 -1.36 -10.45 1.32
CA MET A 124 -0.52 -10.14 2.48
C MET A 124 -0.53 -8.65 2.81
N MET A 125 -0.51 -7.77 1.80
CA MET A 125 -0.56 -6.33 1.99
C MET A 125 -1.90 -5.86 2.58
N ALA A 126 -2.99 -6.55 2.25
CA ALA A 126 -4.32 -6.25 2.77
C ALA A 126 -4.56 -6.84 4.18
N THR A 127 -3.74 -7.78 4.64
CA THR A 127 -3.92 -8.51 5.91
C THR A 127 -2.72 -8.31 6.83
N VAL A 128 -1.72 -9.19 6.80
CA VAL A 128 -0.55 -9.20 7.70
C VAL A 128 0.21 -7.88 7.68
N THR A 129 0.44 -7.34 6.47
CA THR A 129 1.19 -6.09 6.32
C THR A 129 0.35 -4.89 6.76
N GLY A 130 -0.97 -4.94 6.51
CA GLY A 130 -1.94 -3.95 7.01
C GLY A 130 -1.98 -3.91 8.54
N ALA A 131 -2.05 -5.07 9.19
CA ALA A 131 -1.97 -5.18 10.65
C ALA A 131 -0.65 -4.61 11.20
N ARG A 132 0.47 -4.91 10.53
CA ARG A 132 1.77 -4.33 10.89
C ARG A 132 1.79 -2.81 10.76
N ALA A 133 1.16 -2.26 9.73
CA ALA A 133 1.04 -0.81 9.52
C ALA A 133 0.34 -0.12 10.70
N GLN A 134 -0.63 -0.80 11.31
CA GLN A 134 -1.38 -0.31 12.46
C GLN A 134 -0.72 -0.63 13.80
N GLY A 135 0.44 -1.29 13.82
CA GLY A 135 1.09 -1.75 15.05
C GLY A 135 0.42 -2.95 15.71
N ARG A 136 -0.50 -3.63 15.02
CA ARG A 136 -1.33 -4.74 15.54
C ARG A 136 -0.89 -6.12 15.05
N SER A 137 0.35 -6.28 14.62
CA SER A 137 0.85 -7.55 14.05
C SER A 137 0.85 -8.74 15.03
N ALA A 138 0.75 -8.49 16.34
CA ALA A 138 0.61 -9.52 17.35
C ALA A 138 -0.85 -9.86 17.69
N GLU A 139 -1.80 -9.09 17.15
CA GLU A 139 -3.23 -9.19 17.47
C GLU A 139 -4.03 -9.76 16.31
N CYS A 140 -3.76 -9.31 15.08
CA CYS A 140 -4.55 -9.66 13.91
C CYS A 140 -3.73 -9.70 12.61
N GLY A 141 -4.38 -10.03 11.49
CA GLY A 141 -3.79 -10.08 10.15
C GLY A 141 -3.46 -11.49 9.67
N ALA A 142 -3.46 -12.48 10.54
CA ALA A 142 -3.29 -13.90 10.21
C ALA A 142 -4.25 -14.75 11.06
N ILE A 143 -4.51 -15.99 10.62
CA ILE A 143 -5.28 -16.95 11.39
C ILE A 143 -4.27 -17.81 12.15
N GLU A 144 -3.97 -17.42 13.38
CA GLU A 144 -3.01 -18.10 14.25
C GLU A 144 -3.56 -18.21 15.69
N VAL A 145 -3.07 -19.20 16.43
CA VAL A 145 -3.48 -19.40 17.83
C VAL A 145 -3.00 -18.22 18.67
N GLY A 146 -3.94 -17.59 19.37
CA GLY A 146 -3.69 -16.42 20.24
C GLY A 146 -3.94 -15.07 19.57
N MET A 147 -4.27 -15.04 18.30
CA MET A 147 -4.72 -13.82 17.62
C MET A 147 -6.24 -13.62 17.76
N ASP A 148 -6.67 -12.39 17.54
CA ASP A 148 -8.08 -12.02 17.47
C ASP A 148 -8.76 -12.73 16.29
N ALA A 149 -10.01 -13.14 16.48
CA ALA A 149 -10.81 -13.82 15.45
C ALA A 149 -11.45 -12.82 14.46
N ASP A 150 -10.68 -11.89 13.95
CA ASP A 150 -11.10 -10.95 12.89
C ASP A 150 -11.07 -11.69 11.54
N ILE A 151 -12.15 -12.43 11.25
CA ILE A 151 -12.24 -13.35 10.13
C ILE A 151 -13.34 -12.91 9.15
N ALA A 152 -13.01 -12.85 7.86
CA ALA A 152 -13.98 -12.68 6.78
C ALA A 152 -14.21 -14.03 6.07
N LEU A 153 -15.47 -14.40 5.88
CA LEU A 153 -15.88 -15.53 5.07
C LEU A 153 -16.31 -15.03 3.69
N VAL A 154 -15.78 -15.65 2.65
CA VAL A 154 -16.09 -15.29 1.26
C VAL A 154 -16.76 -16.46 0.57
N ASP A 155 -17.99 -16.25 0.07
CA ASP A 155 -18.73 -17.23 -0.70
C ASP A 155 -18.35 -17.10 -2.19
N PHE A 156 -17.75 -18.14 -2.75
CA PHE A 156 -17.36 -18.24 -4.16
C PHE A 156 -18.45 -18.87 -5.06
N SER A 157 -19.65 -19.14 -4.56
CA SER A 157 -20.74 -19.75 -5.35
C SER A 157 -21.43 -18.78 -6.32
N ALA A 158 -21.18 -17.48 -6.20
CA ALA A 158 -21.80 -16.48 -7.06
C ALA A 158 -21.39 -16.64 -8.54
N PRO A 159 -22.32 -16.49 -9.52
CA PRO A 159 -22.04 -16.74 -10.94
C PRO A 159 -20.88 -15.95 -11.53
N HIS A 160 -20.66 -14.73 -11.06
CA HIS A 160 -19.56 -13.85 -11.54
C HIS A 160 -18.18 -14.26 -10.99
N LEU A 161 -18.12 -15.17 -10.02
CA LEU A 161 -16.89 -15.74 -9.46
C LEU A 161 -16.57 -17.13 -10.04
N MET A 162 -17.42 -17.66 -10.92
CA MET A 162 -17.24 -18.96 -11.56
C MET A 162 -16.69 -18.83 -12.99
N PRO A 163 -15.81 -19.73 -13.44
CA PRO A 163 -15.18 -20.84 -12.68
C PRO A 163 -14.01 -20.34 -11.81
N CYS A 164 -13.95 -20.79 -10.56
CA CYS A 164 -12.83 -20.53 -9.67
C CYS A 164 -11.92 -21.78 -9.61
N HIS A 165 -10.79 -21.75 -10.31
CA HIS A 165 -9.80 -22.84 -10.31
C HIS A 165 -8.75 -22.67 -9.21
N ASN A 166 -8.54 -21.45 -8.76
CA ASN A 166 -7.62 -21.11 -7.68
C ASN A 166 -8.13 -19.86 -6.96
N VAL A 167 -8.39 -19.98 -5.67
CA VAL A 167 -8.94 -18.90 -4.83
C VAL A 167 -8.01 -17.70 -4.73
N LEU A 168 -6.71 -17.87 -4.99
CA LEU A 168 -5.71 -16.83 -4.91
C LEU A 168 -5.42 -16.12 -6.25
N ASN A 169 -6.09 -16.54 -7.33
CA ASN A 169 -5.87 -15.95 -8.66
C ASN A 169 -7.12 -15.25 -9.18
#